data_0b63e1d856fe50c862e291e61205135b
#
_entry.id   0b63e1d856fe50c862e291e61205135b
#
_cell.length_a   1.000
_cell.length_b   1.000
_cell.length_c   1.000
_cell.angle_alpha   90.00
_cell.angle_beta   90.00
_cell.angle_gamma   90.00
#
_symmetry.space_group_name_H-M   'P 1'
#
loop_
_entity.id
_entity.type
_entity.pdbx_description
1 polymer ?
#
loop_
_entity_poly.entity_id
_entity_poly.type
_entity_poly.pdbx_seq_one_letter_code
_entity_poly.pdbx_strand_id
1 'polypeptide(L)' 'MKFQLEPVNHDKISDLCGPTNSILRQIEDELDIKISNRGPSFKINGESSNAQIAKDIILRIYDDLDENKIIS' A
#
# COMPACT_ATOMS: atom_id res chain seq x y z
N MET A 1 -2.45 9.99 -8.47
CA MET A 1 -3.24 8.75 -8.53
C MET A 1 -3.88 8.47 -7.18
N LYS A 2 -5.15 8.15 -7.18
CA LYS A 2 -5.88 7.82 -5.95
C LYS A 2 -6.51 6.46 -6.09
N PHE A 3 -6.50 5.68 -5.00
CA PHE A 3 -7.19 4.39 -4.99
C PHE A 3 -7.54 4.02 -3.55
N GLN A 4 -8.38 3.01 -3.39
CA GLN A 4 -8.83 2.56 -2.08
C GLN A 4 -8.63 1.06 -1.97
N LEU A 5 -8.17 0.63 -0.80
CA LEU A 5 -8.00 -0.80 -0.51
C LEU A 5 -9.36 -1.42 -0.21
N GLU A 6 -9.65 -2.55 -0.82
CA GLU A 6 -10.90 -3.29 -0.62
C GLU A 6 -10.63 -4.79 -0.57
N PRO A 7 -11.34 -5.52 0.28
CA PRO A 7 -12.28 -5.01 1.30
C PRO A 7 -11.55 -4.23 2.40
N VAL A 8 -12.25 -3.29 3.01
CA VAL A 8 -11.65 -2.48 4.08
C VAL A 8 -11.44 -3.35 5.31
N ASN A 9 -10.20 -3.40 5.78
CA ASN A 9 -9.82 -4.15 6.98
C ASN A 9 -8.74 -3.35 7.70
N HIS A 10 -9.11 -2.73 8.81
CA HIS A 10 -8.22 -1.84 9.54
C HIS A 10 -6.97 -2.54 10.07
N ASP A 11 -7.08 -3.80 10.45
CA ASP A 11 -5.94 -4.57 10.92
C ASP A 11 -4.92 -4.79 9.80
N LYS A 12 -5.41 -5.14 8.60
CA LYS A 12 -4.54 -5.31 7.44
C LYS A 12 -3.89 -4.00 7.03
N ILE A 13 -4.65 -2.92 7.07
CA ILE A 13 -4.13 -1.59 6.73
C ILE A 13 -3.03 -1.20 7.72
N SER A 14 -3.26 -1.45 8.99
CA SER A 14 -2.26 -1.19 10.03
C SER A 14 -0.99 -2.01 9.81
N ASP A 15 -1.13 -3.27 9.45
CA ASP A 15 0.00 -4.15 9.15
C ASP A 15 0.76 -3.67 7.92
N LEU A 16 0.04 -3.26 6.89
CA LEU A 16 0.64 -2.75 5.65
C LEU A 16 1.46 -1.50 5.92
N CYS A 17 0.90 -0.56 6.64
CA CYS A 17 1.60 0.69 6.96
C CYS A 17 2.71 0.47 7.96
N GLY A 18 2.46 -0.41 8.95
CA GLY A 18 3.42 -0.65 10.02
C GLY A 18 3.62 0.57 10.91
N PRO A 19 4.36 0.42 12.01
CA PRO A 19 4.57 1.53 12.94
C PRO A 19 5.42 2.65 12.35
N THR A 20 6.27 2.36 11.36
CA THR A 20 7.19 3.35 10.76
C THR A 20 6.95 3.57 9.29
N ASN A 21 5.90 2.99 8.72
CA ASN A 21 5.63 3.04 7.29
C ASN A 21 6.80 2.57 6.44
N SER A 22 7.58 1.62 6.94
CA SER A 22 8.83 1.18 6.30
C SER A 22 8.63 0.70 4.87
N ILE A 23 7.59 -0.10 4.64
CA ILE A 23 7.31 -0.66 3.32
C ILE A 23 6.96 0.46 2.34
N LEU A 24 6.09 1.39 2.76
CA LEU A 24 5.69 2.50 1.91
C LEU A 24 6.86 3.42 1.59
N ARG A 25 7.71 3.67 2.58
CA ARG A 25 8.91 4.49 2.37
C ARG A 25 9.87 3.86 1.39
N GLN A 26 10.05 2.56 1.47
CA GLN A 26 10.92 1.85 0.55
C GLN A 26 10.40 1.96 -0.88
N ILE A 27 9.11 1.82 -1.06
CA ILE A 27 8.48 1.98 -2.37
C ILE A 27 8.67 3.41 -2.88
N GLU A 28 8.50 4.40 -2.02
CA GLU A 28 8.70 5.80 -2.38
C GLU A 28 10.13 6.03 -2.89
N ASP A 29 11.10 5.51 -2.17
CA ASP A 29 12.51 5.70 -2.52
C ASP A 29 12.87 5.01 -3.84
N GLU A 30 12.40 3.80 -4.03
CA GLU A 30 12.74 3.04 -5.22
C GLU A 30 12.09 3.57 -6.48
N LEU A 31 10.88 4.10 -6.35
CA LEU A 31 10.11 4.57 -7.50
C LEU A 31 10.08 6.10 -7.64
N ASP A 32 10.75 6.78 -6.74
CA ASP A 32 10.82 8.26 -6.74
C ASP A 32 9.41 8.87 -6.78
N ILE A 33 8.56 8.43 -5.87
CA ILE A 33 7.18 8.89 -5.76
C ILE A 33 6.87 9.27 -4.31
N LYS A 34 5.70 9.84 -4.11
CA LYS A 34 5.20 10.18 -2.77
C LYS A 34 3.89 9.47 -2.53
N ILE A 35 3.81 8.75 -1.41
CA ILE A 35 2.61 8.01 -1.02
C ILE A 35 2.05 8.61 0.26
N SER A 36 0.76 8.89 0.26
CA SER A 36 0.05 9.30 1.46
C SER A 36 -1.25 8.50 1.56
N ASN A 37 -1.76 8.35 2.78
CA ASN A 37 -3.00 7.60 2.97
C ASN A 37 -3.80 8.13 4.14
N ARG A 38 -5.11 7.89 4.05
CA ARG A 38 -6.05 8.10 5.15
C ARG A 38 -6.88 6.83 5.28
N GLY A 39 -6.56 6.00 6.27
CA GLY A 39 -7.18 4.69 6.37
C GLY A 39 -7.00 3.91 5.08
N PRO A 40 -8.07 3.41 4.45
CA PRO A 40 -7.95 2.62 3.23
C PRO A 40 -7.72 3.44 1.96
N SER A 41 -7.85 4.76 2.03
CA SER A 41 -7.69 5.62 0.86
C SER A 41 -6.24 6.02 0.67
N PHE A 42 -5.68 5.72 -0.50
CA PHE A 42 -4.28 6.01 -0.81
C PHE A 42 -4.19 7.02 -1.94
N LYS A 43 -3.17 7.86 -1.86
CA LYS A 43 -2.85 8.83 -2.91
C LYS A 43 -1.38 8.73 -3.24
N ILE A 44 -1.07 8.60 -4.52
CA ILE A 44 0.31 8.51 -4.99
C ILE A 44 0.59 9.67 -5.93
N ASN A 45 1.65 10.42 -5.65
CA ASN A 45 2.11 11.52 -6.49
C ASN A 45 3.45 11.14 -7.12
N GLY A 46 3.56 11.32 -8.42
CA GLY A 46 4.76 10.98 -9.17
C GLY A 46 4.41 10.65 -10.60
N GLU A 47 5.37 10.12 -11.34
CA GLU A 47 5.15 9.73 -12.71
C GLU A 47 4.13 8.61 -12.81
N SER A 48 3.24 8.67 -13.81
CA SER A 48 2.13 7.73 -13.94
C SER A 48 2.56 6.27 -13.93
N SER A 49 3.61 5.93 -14.66
CA SER A 49 4.06 4.55 -14.73
C SER A 49 4.59 4.06 -13.38
N ASN A 50 5.33 4.90 -12.68
CA ASN A 50 5.85 4.55 -11.36
C ASN A 50 4.73 4.47 -10.33
N ALA A 51 3.77 5.38 -10.40
CA ALA A 51 2.61 5.35 -9.52
C ALA A 51 1.78 4.07 -9.71
N GLN A 52 1.63 3.63 -10.96
CA GLN A 52 0.91 2.39 -11.24
C GLN A 52 1.63 1.17 -10.67
N ILE A 53 2.95 1.13 -10.79
CA ILE A 53 3.75 0.05 -10.20
C ILE A 53 3.57 0.03 -8.69
N ALA A 54 3.63 1.19 -8.05
CA ALA A 54 3.45 1.30 -6.61
C ALA A 54 2.07 0.80 -6.18
N LYS A 55 1.03 1.18 -6.90
CA LYS A 55 -0.33 0.72 -6.62
C LYS A 55 -0.40 -0.81 -6.70
N ASP A 56 0.16 -1.39 -7.76
CA ASP A 56 0.14 -2.84 -7.93
C ASP A 56 0.84 -3.55 -6.79
N ILE A 57 1.98 -3.02 -6.35
CA ILE A 57 2.73 -3.59 -5.23
C ILE A 57 1.91 -3.53 -3.95
N ILE A 58 1.32 -2.38 -3.67
CA ILE A 58 0.51 -2.18 -2.46
C ILE A 58 -0.68 -3.13 -2.44
N LEU A 59 -1.38 -3.26 -3.56
CA LEU A 59 -2.52 -4.15 -3.66
C LEU A 59 -2.12 -5.61 -3.46
N ARG A 60 -0.98 -6.00 -3.99
CA ARG A 60 -0.47 -7.36 -3.85
C ARG A 60 -0.11 -7.67 -2.41
N ILE A 61 0.55 -6.75 -1.72
CA ILE A 61 0.90 -6.94 -0.31
C ILE A 61 -0.36 -7.04 0.53
N TYR A 62 -1.34 -6.20 0.26
CA TYR A 62 -2.60 -6.22 0.98
C TYR A 62 -3.31 -7.57 0.83
N ASP A 63 -3.30 -8.12 -0.38
CA ASP A 63 -3.90 -9.42 -0.66
C ASP A 63 -3.14 -10.54 0.06
N ASP A 64 -1.82 -10.48 0.08
CA ASP A 64 -0.98 -11.46 0.77
C ASP A 64 -1.26 -11.49 2.27
N LEU A 65 -1.52 -10.33 2.87
CA LEU A 65 -1.85 -10.28 4.29
C LEU A 65 -3.13 -11.05 4.60
N ASP A 66 -4.07 -11.03 3.69
CA ASP A 66 -5.33 -11.78 3.85
C ASP A 66 -5.06 -13.28 3.79
N GLU A 67 -4.23 -13.73 2.88
CA GLU A 67 -3.87 -15.14 2.75
C GLU A 67 -3.15 -15.66 3.99
N ASN A 68 -2.31 -14.88 4.58
CA ASN A 68 -1.58 -15.26 5.79
C ASN A 68 -2.52 -15.56 6.95
N LYS A 69 -3.66 -14.91 7.01
CA LYS A 69 -4.66 -15.18 8.04
C LYS A 69 -5.35 -16.51 7.86
N ILE A 70 -5.52 -16.93 6.63
CA ILE A 70 -6.21 -18.16 6.30
C ILE A 70 -5.37 -19.39 6.69
N ILE A 71 -4.07 -19.27 6.57
CA ILE A 71 -3.15 -20.37 6.79
C ILE A 71 -3.00 -20.70 8.29
N SER A 72 -3.19 -19.72 9.12
CA SER A 72 -3.14 -19.96 10.56
C SER A 72 -4.44 -20.59 11.09
#